data_97892474499d6b38c33c47345fe5bcd7
#
_entry.id   97892474499d6b38c33c47345fe5bcd7
#
_cell.length_a   1.000
_cell.length_b   1.000
_cell.length_c   1.000
_cell.angle_alpha   90.00
_cell.angle_beta   90.00
_cell.angle_gamma   90.00
#
_symmetry.space_group_name_H-M   'P 1'
#
loop_
_entity.id
_entity.type
_entity.pdbx_description
1 polymer ?
#
loop_
_entity_poly.entity_id
_entity_poly.type
_entity_poly.pdbx_seq_one_letter_code
_entity_poly.pdbx_strand_id
1 'polypeptide(L)'
;ADNNRHKGIYKDLNKIAPTIELKSFDGDYNENIDAFKTISKALGKEEEGKKRLEEHDKKIEEYKKEITMDKNLKVLPAVAAKSGLLAHPSNSYVGQFLSQLGFKEALSDDVTKGLSKYLKGPYLQMNTETLSQVNPERMFIMTNKASSNEPSLKELEKDPVWKKLNAVKNQRVDILDRDLWARSRGLISSEEMAKELVELSKKDSKKDNK
;
A
#
# COMPACT_ATOMS: atom_id res chain seq x y z
N ALA A 1 7.92 20.36 2.78
CA ALA A 1 6.99 20.44 1.65
C ALA A 1 7.03 19.13 0.85
N ASP A 2 5.94 18.77 0.19
CA ASP A 2 5.91 17.63 -0.74
C ASP A 2 6.40 18.10 -2.11
N ASN A 3 7.36 17.39 -2.69
CA ASN A 3 8.02 17.77 -3.94
C ASN A 3 7.12 17.69 -5.19
N ASN A 4 6.01 16.95 -5.13
CA ASN A 4 5.02 16.85 -6.20
C ASN A 4 3.93 17.92 -6.03
N ARG A 5 3.29 17.97 -4.87
CA ARG A 5 2.15 18.83 -4.59
C ARG A 5 2.52 20.31 -4.44
N HIS A 6 3.71 20.61 -3.91
CA HIS A 6 4.15 21.97 -3.58
C HIS A 6 5.24 22.52 -4.50
N LYS A 7 5.59 21.81 -5.56
CA LYS A 7 6.64 22.20 -6.51
C LYS A 7 6.47 23.65 -7.03
N GLY A 8 5.23 24.03 -7.33
CA GLY A 8 4.93 25.36 -7.88
C GLY A 8 5.11 26.52 -6.90
N ILE A 9 5.09 26.25 -5.59
CA ILE A 9 5.19 27.26 -4.53
C ILE A 9 6.45 27.12 -3.65
N TYR A 10 7.34 26.19 -3.97
CA TYR A 10 8.54 25.92 -3.16
C TYR A 10 9.39 27.17 -2.93
N LYS A 11 9.63 27.95 -4.00
CA LYS A 11 10.42 29.19 -3.90
C LYS A 11 9.79 30.21 -2.95
N ASP A 12 8.48 30.27 -2.90
CA ASP A 12 7.76 31.21 -2.02
C ASP A 12 7.77 30.72 -0.58
N LEU A 13 7.60 29.42 -0.36
CA LEU A 13 7.76 28.82 0.97
C LEU A 13 9.16 29.08 1.52
N ASN A 14 10.20 28.93 0.69
CA ASN A 14 11.60 29.11 1.10
C ASN A 14 11.99 30.56 1.38
N LYS A 15 11.20 31.56 0.89
CA LYS A 15 11.33 32.97 1.28
C LYS A 15 10.79 33.24 2.69
N ILE A 16 9.79 32.44 3.12
CA ILE A 16 9.16 32.57 4.44
C ILE A 16 10.03 31.89 5.49
N ALA A 17 10.47 30.66 5.23
CA ALA A 17 11.35 29.87 6.11
C ALA A 17 12.13 28.82 5.30
N PRO A 18 13.31 28.37 5.82
CA PRO A 18 14.03 27.27 5.20
C PRO A 18 13.14 26.05 5.00
N THR A 19 13.01 25.61 3.75
CA THR A 19 12.02 24.58 3.37
C THR A 19 12.71 23.35 2.80
N ILE A 20 12.43 22.18 3.35
CA ILE A 20 12.88 20.87 2.85
C ILE A 20 11.78 20.29 1.97
N GLU A 21 12.15 19.79 0.79
CA GLU A 21 11.25 18.99 -0.07
C GLU A 21 11.44 17.52 0.17
N LEU A 22 10.33 16.79 0.34
CA LEU A 22 10.30 15.36 0.58
C LEU A 22 9.33 14.70 -0.40
N LYS A 23 9.60 13.45 -0.77
CA LYS A 23 8.66 12.63 -1.55
C LYS A 23 7.67 11.95 -0.59
N SER A 24 6.54 12.60 -0.33
CA SER A 24 5.50 12.04 0.54
C SER A 24 4.30 11.48 -0.21
N PHE A 25 4.01 11.98 -1.42
CA PHE A 25 2.88 11.52 -2.22
C PHE A 25 3.20 10.29 -3.08
N ASP A 26 4.29 10.31 -3.80
CA ASP A 26 4.73 9.29 -4.76
C ASP A 26 5.97 8.51 -4.30
N GLY A 27 6.46 8.80 -3.11
CA GLY A 27 7.56 8.07 -2.49
C GLY A 27 7.18 6.64 -2.12
N ASP A 28 8.14 5.74 -2.28
CA ASP A 28 8.02 4.37 -1.81
C ASP A 28 8.24 4.27 -0.28
N TYR A 29 8.23 3.06 0.26
CA TYR A 29 8.40 2.85 1.71
C TYR A 29 9.78 3.30 2.20
N ASN A 30 10.87 2.99 1.47
CA ASN A 30 12.22 3.37 1.86
C ASN A 30 12.42 4.88 1.78
N GLU A 31 11.90 5.55 0.76
CA GLU A 31 11.92 7.01 0.65
C GLU A 31 11.18 7.69 1.82
N ASN A 32 10.13 7.05 2.36
CA ASN A 32 9.46 7.54 3.58
C ASN A 32 10.31 7.35 4.85
N ILE A 33 11.05 6.25 4.96
CA ILE A 33 12.03 6.06 6.04
C ILE A 33 13.13 7.13 5.97
N ASP A 34 13.65 7.42 4.77
CA ASP A 34 14.67 8.46 4.58
C ASP A 34 14.13 9.88 4.84
N ALA A 35 12.85 10.12 4.51
CA ALA A 35 12.17 11.35 4.89
C ALA A 35 12.10 11.52 6.42
N PHE A 36 11.80 10.46 7.16
CA PHE A 36 11.80 10.47 8.63
C PHE A 36 13.19 10.83 9.20
N LYS A 37 14.28 10.20 8.67
CA LYS A 37 15.65 10.52 9.04
C LYS A 37 15.99 11.99 8.78
N THR A 38 15.60 12.49 7.61
CA THR A 38 15.82 13.88 7.19
C THR A 38 15.10 14.86 8.13
N ILE A 39 13.85 14.57 8.50
CA ILE A 39 13.07 15.38 9.43
C ILE A 39 13.71 15.36 10.83
N SER A 40 14.10 14.18 11.32
CA SER A 40 14.76 14.03 12.64
C SER A 40 16.04 14.86 12.72
N LYS A 41 16.86 14.83 11.67
CA LYS A 41 18.08 15.64 11.56
C LYS A 41 17.78 17.13 11.53
N ALA A 42 16.81 17.56 10.73
CA ALA A 42 16.42 18.97 10.62
C ALA A 42 15.90 19.55 11.94
N LEU A 43 15.33 18.71 12.80
CA LEU A 43 14.84 19.07 14.13
C LEU A 43 15.90 18.94 15.24
N GLY A 44 17.14 18.56 14.92
CA GLY A 44 18.17 18.27 15.92
C GLY A 44 17.86 17.06 16.81
N LYS A 45 17.05 16.10 16.30
CA LYS A 45 16.58 14.90 16.99
C LYS A 45 17.12 13.63 16.34
N GLU A 46 18.36 13.65 15.85
CA GLU A 46 18.92 12.56 15.07
C GLU A 46 19.05 11.27 15.89
N GLU A 47 19.51 11.36 17.14
CA GLU A 47 19.66 10.20 18.01
C GLU A 47 18.31 9.60 18.44
N GLU A 48 17.33 10.44 18.78
CA GLU A 48 15.96 9.96 19.08
C GLU A 48 15.33 9.34 17.85
N GLY A 49 15.56 9.93 16.66
CA GLY A 49 15.08 9.40 15.39
C GLY A 49 15.67 8.02 15.09
N LYS A 50 16.98 7.84 15.29
CA LYS A 50 17.67 6.57 15.13
C LYS A 50 17.09 5.50 16.07
N LYS A 51 16.96 5.81 17.34
CA LYS A 51 16.37 4.89 18.33
C LYS A 51 14.93 4.50 17.93
N ARG A 52 14.13 5.46 17.48
CA ARG A 52 12.75 5.19 17.05
C ARG A 52 12.70 4.29 15.81
N LEU A 53 13.67 4.41 14.88
CA LEU A 53 13.79 3.52 13.73
C LEU A 53 14.17 2.09 14.15
N GLU A 54 15.11 1.94 15.06
CA GLU A 54 15.49 0.61 15.60
C GLU A 54 14.30 -0.09 16.29
N GLU A 55 13.50 0.67 17.04
CA GLU A 55 12.24 0.16 17.62
C GLU A 55 11.21 -0.23 16.56
N HIS A 56 11.11 0.57 15.50
CA HIS A 56 10.23 0.30 14.36
C HIS A 56 10.63 -0.99 13.64
N ASP A 57 11.90 -1.10 13.26
CA ASP A 57 12.43 -2.27 12.55
C ASP A 57 12.19 -3.55 13.35
N LYS A 58 12.42 -3.50 14.67
CA LYS A 58 12.14 -4.62 15.56
C LYS A 58 10.66 -5.02 15.55
N LYS A 59 9.75 -4.06 15.66
CA LYS A 59 8.30 -4.32 15.59
C LYS A 59 7.87 -4.92 14.26
N ILE A 60 8.38 -4.38 13.14
CA ILE A 60 8.06 -4.90 11.81
C ILE A 60 8.53 -6.35 11.67
N GLU A 61 9.74 -6.68 12.14
CA GLU A 61 10.24 -8.06 12.11
C GLU A 61 9.45 -9.00 13.03
N GLU A 62 8.96 -8.52 14.18
CA GLU A 62 8.06 -9.27 15.07
C GLU A 62 6.73 -9.57 14.34
N TYR A 63 6.06 -8.56 13.79
CA TYR A 63 4.82 -8.75 13.03
C TYR A 63 5.00 -9.62 11.79
N LYS A 64 6.13 -9.48 11.09
CA LYS A 64 6.46 -10.31 9.93
C LYS A 64 6.49 -11.81 10.28
N LYS A 65 6.95 -12.17 11.48
CA LYS A 65 6.94 -13.56 11.99
C LYS A 65 5.53 -14.01 12.40
N GLU A 66 4.72 -13.10 12.93
CA GLU A 66 3.35 -13.39 13.37
C GLU A 66 2.36 -13.51 12.21
N ILE A 67 2.65 -12.91 11.04
CA ILE A 67 1.81 -13.02 9.84
C ILE A 67 1.91 -14.44 9.30
N THR A 68 0.84 -15.22 9.49
CA THR A 68 0.72 -16.63 9.05
C THR A 68 0.03 -16.80 7.70
N MET A 69 -0.39 -15.71 7.04
CA MET A 69 -0.89 -15.75 5.66
C MET A 69 0.12 -16.40 4.72
N ASP A 70 -0.36 -17.18 3.76
CA ASP A 70 0.51 -17.75 2.72
C ASP A 70 1.13 -16.64 1.86
N LYS A 71 2.39 -16.35 2.12
CA LYS A 71 3.17 -15.32 1.42
C LYS A 71 3.60 -15.73 0.01
N ASN A 72 3.40 -17.02 -0.36
CA ASN A 72 3.67 -17.50 -1.71
C ASN A 72 2.59 -17.13 -2.71
N LEU A 73 1.39 -16.78 -2.24
CA LEU A 73 0.31 -16.30 -3.08
C LEU A 73 0.67 -14.96 -3.73
N LYS A 74 0.27 -14.80 -4.99
CA LYS A 74 0.41 -13.54 -5.73
C LYS A 74 -0.61 -12.54 -5.22
N VAL A 75 -0.15 -11.47 -4.59
CA VAL A 75 -0.97 -10.45 -3.93
C VAL A 75 -1.11 -9.20 -4.79
N LEU A 76 -2.32 -8.68 -4.90
CA LEU A 76 -2.63 -7.40 -5.53
C LEU A 76 -3.19 -6.42 -4.48
N PRO A 77 -2.40 -5.45 -4.00
CA PRO A 77 -2.91 -4.32 -3.25
C PRO A 77 -3.47 -3.27 -4.21
N ALA A 78 -4.70 -2.81 -3.99
CA ALA A 78 -5.33 -1.83 -4.85
C ALA A 78 -6.39 -0.98 -4.13
N VAL A 79 -6.57 0.26 -4.57
CA VAL A 79 -7.68 1.12 -4.16
C VAL A 79 -8.86 0.94 -5.10
N ALA A 80 -10.06 0.75 -4.56
CA ALA A 80 -11.28 0.77 -5.35
C ALA A 80 -11.56 2.18 -5.87
N ALA A 81 -11.69 2.34 -7.19
CA ALA A 81 -11.89 3.61 -7.88
C ALA A 81 -13.05 3.50 -8.90
N LYS A 82 -13.63 4.64 -9.31
CA LYS A 82 -14.76 4.66 -10.26
C LYS A 82 -14.49 3.94 -11.58
N SER A 83 -13.24 3.93 -12.04
CA SER A 83 -12.83 3.32 -13.30
C SER A 83 -12.22 1.93 -13.16
N GLY A 84 -12.39 1.28 -12.00
CA GLY A 84 -11.79 -0.02 -11.72
C GLY A 84 -10.92 -0.01 -10.48
N LEU A 85 -9.70 -0.47 -10.55
CA LEU A 85 -8.73 -0.50 -9.45
C LEU A 85 -7.53 0.41 -9.74
N LEU A 86 -7.02 1.06 -8.70
CA LEU A 86 -5.69 1.66 -8.70
C LEU A 86 -4.75 0.71 -7.99
N ALA A 87 -3.99 -0.05 -8.76
CA ALA A 87 -3.03 -1.02 -8.23
C ALA A 87 -1.80 -0.31 -7.66
N HIS A 88 -1.25 -0.89 -6.60
CA HIS A 88 -0.06 -0.43 -5.89
C HIS A 88 1.09 -1.41 -6.13
N PRO A 89 1.89 -1.26 -7.21
CA PRO A 89 3.01 -2.16 -7.51
C PRO A 89 4.15 -2.04 -6.49
N SER A 90 5.13 -2.95 -6.58
CA SER A 90 6.26 -3.04 -5.65
C SER A 90 7.15 -1.79 -5.57
N ASN A 91 7.07 -0.89 -6.55
CA ASN A 91 7.70 0.43 -6.52
C ASN A 91 6.81 1.53 -5.93
N SER A 92 5.68 1.19 -5.31
CA SER A 92 4.82 2.08 -4.52
C SER A 92 5.02 1.83 -3.03
N TYR A 93 4.55 2.75 -2.17
CA TYR A 93 4.64 2.62 -0.72
C TYR A 93 4.06 1.30 -0.20
N VAL A 94 2.81 0.99 -0.54
CA VAL A 94 2.12 -0.22 -0.07
C VAL A 94 2.74 -1.48 -0.67
N GLY A 95 3.00 -1.48 -1.98
CA GLY A 95 3.57 -2.64 -2.66
C GLY A 95 4.96 -2.97 -2.12
N GLN A 96 5.84 -1.98 -1.93
CA GLN A 96 7.17 -2.19 -1.37
C GLN A 96 7.10 -2.67 0.09
N PHE A 97 6.20 -2.10 0.91
CA PHE A 97 5.99 -2.53 2.28
C PHE A 97 5.56 -4.01 2.36
N LEU A 98 4.59 -4.42 1.54
CA LEU A 98 4.16 -5.82 1.47
C LEU A 98 5.30 -6.74 1.00
N SER A 99 6.12 -6.30 0.04
CA SER A 99 7.29 -7.07 -0.42
C SER A 99 8.31 -7.26 0.70
N GLN A 100 8.55 -6.25 1.55
CA GLN A 100 9.44 -6.37 2.73
C GLN A 100 8.89 -7.34 3.78
N LEU A 101 7.58 -7.45 3.91
CA LEU A 101 6.92 -8.45 4.75
C LEU A 101 6.97 -9.87 4.15
N GLY A 102 7.43 -10.00 2.91
CA GLY A 102 7.64 -11.27 2.21
C GLY A 102 6.51 -11.70 1.27
N PHE A 103 5.51 -10.85 1.03
CA PHE A 103 4.45 -11.15 0.07
C PHE A 103 4.95 -11.06 -1.37
N LYS A 104 4.46 -11.96 -2.23
CA LYS A 104 4.75 -11.94 -3.67
C LYS A 104 3.79 -11.01 -4.40
N GLU A 105 4.33 -10.16 -5.27
CA GLU A 105 3.54 -9.28 -6.13
C GLU A 105 2.80 -10.06 -7.21
N ALA A 106 1.53 -9.70 -7.48
CA ALA A 106 0.74 -10.28 -8.57
C ALA A 106 1.06 -9.62 -9.94
N LEU A 107 1.57 -8.40 -9.94
CA LEU A 107 1.87 -7.65 -11.15
C LEU A 107 3.20 -8.10 -11.75
N SER A 108 3.19 -8.46 -13.03
CA SER A 108 4.40 -8.74 -13.81
C SER A 108 4.70 -7.57 -14.74
N ASP A 109 5.97 -7.44 -15.14
CA ASP A 109 6.41 -6.38 -16.07
C ASP A 109 5.63 -6.41 -17.39
N ASP A 110 5.28 -7.59 -17.89
CA ASP A 110 4.54 -7.74 -19.14
C ASP A 110 3.15 -7.14 -19.07
N VAL A 111 2.46 -7.30 -17.94
CA VAL A 111 1.13 -6.72 -17.71
C VAL A 111 1.22 -5.22 -17.44
N THR A 112 2.23 -4.77 -16.69
CA THR A 112 2.33 -3.37 -16.25
C THR A 112 2.75 -2.41 -17.37
N LYS A 113 3.50 -2.88 -18.38
CA LYS A 113 3.99 -2.06 -19.50
C LYS A 113 2.90 -1.29 -20.26
N GLY A 114 1.68 -1.84 -20.35
CA GLY A 114 0.54 -1.24 -21.06
C GLY A 114 -0.39 -0.39 -20.20
N LEU A 115 -0.16 -0.33 -18.88
CA LEU A 115 -1.10 0.32 -17.97
C LEU A 115 -0.84 1.81 -17.81
N SER A 116 -1.93 2.58 -17.77
CA SER A 116 -1.87 4.02 -17.51
C SER A 116 -1.51 4.30 -16.05
N LYS A 117 -0.55 5.22 -15.86
CA LYS A 117 -0.16 5.69 -14.53
C LYS A 117 -1.14 6.73 -14.00
N TYR A 118 -1.55 6.60 -12.75
CA TYR A 118 -2.36 7.61 -12.08
C TYR A 118 -1.50 8.78 -11.61
N LEU A 119 -1.86 10.00 -12.03
CA LEU A 119 -1.16 11.26 -11.69
C LEU A 119 0.36 11.21 -11.87
N LYS A 120 0.85 10.46 -12.87
CA LYS A 120 2.28 10.23 -13.13
C LYS A 120 3.05 9.57 -11.97
N GLY A 121 2.35 9.10 -10.93
CA GLY A 121 2.91 8.34 -9.81
C GLY A 121 3.12 6.85 -10.17
N PRO A 122 3.51 6.03 -9.18
CA PRO A 122 3.73 4.60 -9.39
C PRO A 122 2.43 3.80 -9.56
N TYR A 123 1.27 4.38 -9.23
CA TYR A 123 -0.02 3.68 -9.22
C TYR A 123 -0.52 3.41 -10.64
N LEU A 124 -1.05 2.20 -10.86
CA LEU A 124 -1.49 1.73 -12.17
C LEU A 124 -3.03 1.61 -12.22
N GLN A 125 -3.62 2.17 -13.28
CA GLN A 125 -5.06 2.04 -13.50
C GLN A 125 -5.35 0.68 -14.14
N MET A 126 -6.25 -0.09 -13.53
CA MET A 126 -6.66 -1.42 -13.99
C MET A 126 -8.18 -1.48 -14.17
N ASN A 127 -8.60 -1.92 -15.34
CA ASN A 127 -9.98 -2.33 -15.61
C ASN A 127 -10.15 -3.84 -15.33
N THR A 128 -11.36 -4.36 -15.49
CA THR A 128 -11.69 -5.78 -15.26
C THR A 128 -10.97 -6.72 -16.21
N GLU A 129 -10.70 -6.30 -17.45
CA GLU A 129 -9.95 -7.09 -18.43
C GLU A 129 -8.51 -7.31 -17.97
N THR A 130 -7.81 -6.23 -17.61
CA THR A 130 -6.44 -6.32 -17.06
C THR A 130 -6.41 -7.12 -15.76
N LEU A 131 -7.41 -6.92 -14.88
CA LEU A 131 -7.53 -7.68 -13.65
C LEU A 131 -7.68 -9.18 -13.92
N SER A 132 -8.41 -9.54 -14.97
CA SER A 132 -8.53 -10.95 -15.43
C SER A 132 -7.20 -11.54 -15.89
N GLN A 133 -6.37 -10.76 -16.56
CA GLN A 133 -5.04 -11.20 -17.02
C GLN A 133 -4.09 -11.40 -15.84
N VAL A 134 -4.08 -10.48 -14.87
CA VAL A 134 -3.29 -10.60 -13.63
C VAL A 134 -3.75 -11.77 -12.79
N ASN A 135 -5.06 -11.97 -12.67
CA ASN A 135 -5.75 -13.01 -11.92
C ASN A 135 -5.07 -13.29 -10.54
N PRO A 136 -5.06 -12.31 -9.63
CA PRO A 136 -4.36 -12.40 -8.36
C PRO A 136 -4.92 -13.54 -7.49
N GLU A 137 -4.09 -14.13 -6.63
CA GLU A 137 -4.48 -15.19 -5.72
C GLU A 137 -5.00 -14.67 -4.38
N ARG A 138 -4.62 -13.42 -4.03
CA ARG A 138 -5.17 -12.63 -2.92
C ARG A 138 -5.26 -11.16 -3.32
N MET A 139 -6.26 -10.46 -2.84
CA MET A 139 -6.39 -9.01 -3.03
C MET A 139 -6.55 -8.29 -1.70
N PHE A 140 -5.82 -7.18 -1.54
CA PHE A 140 -6.02 -6.20 -0.49
C PHE A 140 -6.67 -4.97 -1.10
N ILE A 141 -7.99 -4.85 -0.93
CA ILE A 141 -8.78 -3.77 -1.55
C ILE A 141 -9.02 -2.66 -0.54
N MET A 142 -8.42 -1.50 -0.80
CA MET A 142 -8.53 -0.33 0.05
C MET A 142 -9.76 0.48 -0.31
N THR A 143 -10.66 0.65 0.66
CA THR A 143 -11.90 1.43 0.55
C THR A 143 -11.99 2.44 1.68
N ASN A 144 -12.88 3.42 1.56
CA ASN A 144 -13.09 4.37 2.64
C ASN A 144 -13.63 3.66 3.89
N LYS A 145 -12.94 3.82 5.03
CA LYS A 145 -13.32 3.20 6.32
C LYS A 145 -13.47 1.67 6.26
N ALA A 146 -12.65 0.99 5.47
CA ALA A 146 -12.73 -0.46 5.23
C ALA A 146 -14.16 -0.93 4.87
N SER A 147 -14.90 -0.13 4.12
CA SER A 147 -16.30 -0.42 3.78
C SER A 147 -16.42 -1.37 2.60
N SER A 148 -17.03 -2.54 2.81
CA SER A 148 -17.42 -3.43 1.72
C SER A 148 -18.57 -2.87 0.86
N ASN A 149 -19.24 -1.81 1.31
CA ASN A 149 -20.33 -1.12 0.59
C ASN A 149 -19.83 0.07 -0.22
N GLU A 150 -18.52 0.23 -0.42
CA GLU A 150 -17.96 1.27 -1.29
C GLU A 150 -18.56 1.14 -2.71
N PRO A 151 -19.18 2.21 -3.27
CA PRO A 151 -19.86 2.12 -4.57
C PRO A 151 -18.98 1.60 -5.71
N SER A 152 -17.71 2.00 -5.72
CA SER A 152 -16.74 1.53 -6.73
C SER A 152 -16.45 0.04 -6.63
N LEU A 153 -16.39 -0.51 -5.42
CA LEU A 153 -16.21 -1.96 -5.21
C LEU A 153 -17.50 -2.72 -5.63
N LYS A 154 -18.66 -2.21 -5.24
CA LYS A 154 -19.95 -2.81 -5.63
C LYS A 154 -20.15 -2.84 -7.14
N GLU A 155 -19.64 -1.85 -7.86
CA GLU A 155 -19.70 -1.87 -9.32
C GLU A 155 -18.79 -2.96 -9.91
N LEU A 156 -17.57 -3.14 -9.39
CA LEU A 156 -16.66 -4.22 -9.78
C LEU A 156 -17.26 -5.61 -9.48
N GLU A 157 -17.91 -5.78 -8.33
CA GLU A 157 -18.53 -7.05 -7.93
C GLU A 157 -19.68 -7.51 -8.85
N LYS A 158 -20.30 -6.58 -9.59
CA LYS A 158 -21.32 -6.91 -10.60
C LYS A 158 -20.74 -7.54 -11.86
N ASP A 159 -19.46 -7.23 -12.17
CA ASP A 159 -18.82 -7.74 -13.37
C ASP A 159 -18.62 -9.26 -13.29
N PRO A 160 -19.05 -10.04 -14.31
CA PRO A 160 -18.84 -11.48 -14.34
C PRO A 160 -17.36 -11.90 -14.25
N VAL A 161 -16.43 -11.03 -14.68
CA VAL A 161 -14.99 -11.26 -14.60
C VAL A 161 -14.54 -11.30 -13.14
N TRP A 162 -15.05 -10.41 -12.29
CA TRP A 162 -14.75 -10.39 -10.87
C TRP A 162 -14.95 -11.74 -10.20
N LYS A 163 -16.12 -12.37 -10.46
CA LYS A 163 -16.48 -13.67 -9.86
C LYS A 163 -15.58 -14.82 -10.31
N LYS A 164 -14.86 -14.66 -11.42
CA LYS A 164 -13.95 -15.67 -11.98
C LYS A 164 -12.52 -15.56 -11.42
N LEU A 165 -12.18 -14.47 -10.74
CA LEU A 165 -10.84 -14.25 -10.18
C LEU A 165 -10.51 -15.30 -9.10
N ASN A 166 -9.26 -15.76 -9.07
CA ASN A 166 -8.79 -16.73 -8.09
C ASN A 166 -8.96 -16.23 -6.64
N ALA A 167 -8.62 -14.98 -6.38
CA ALA A 167 -8.81 -14.38 -5.06
C ALA A 167 -10.27 -14.39 -4.60
N VAL A 168 -11.21 -14.11 -5.51
CA VAL A 168 -12.66 -14.07 -5.20
C VAL A 168 -13.20 -15.48 -4.95
N LYS A 169 -12.88 -16.44 -5.82
CA LYS A 169 -13.31 -17.85 -5.68
C LYS A 169 -12.83 -18.47 -4.37
N ASN A 170 -11.61 -18.10 -3.95
CA ASN A 170 -11.00 -18.63 -2.74
C ASN A 170 -11.26 -17.76 -1.50
N GLN A 171 -12.17 -16.77 -1.57
CA GLN A 171 -12.52 -15.85 -0.46
C GLN A 171 -11.29 -15.14 0.16
N ARG A 172 -10.31 -14.78 -0.69
CA ARG A 172 -9.06 -14.10 -0.33
C ARG A 172 -9.07 -12.65 -0.79
N VAL A 173 -10.18 -11.95 -0.59
CA VAL A 173 -10.35 -10.51 -0.80
C VAL A 173 -10.53 -9.86 0.55
N ASP A 174 -9.52 -9.16 1.02
CA ASP A 174 -9.54 -8.43 2.29
C ASP A 174 -9.81 -6.96 2.01
N ILE A 175 -10.78 -6.39 2.74
CA ILE A 175 -11.15 -4.98 2.62
C ILE A 175 -10.44 -4.21 3.74
N LEU A 176 -9.61 -3.24 3.34
CA LEU A 176 -8.74 -2.48 4.22
C LEU A 176 -9.14 -0.99 4.23
N ASP A 177 -8.77 -0.28 5.31
CA ASP A 177 -9.00 1.16 5.39
C ASP A 177 -8.02 1.92 4.49
N ARG A 178 -8.58 2.62 3.50
CA ARG A 178 -7.81 3.44 2.57
C ARG A 178 -7.02 4.55 3.26
N ASP A 179 -7.52 5.11 4.35
CA ASP A 179 -6.82 6.20 5.04
C ASP A 179 -5.56 5.68 5.71
N LEU A 180 -5.61 4.49 6.34
CA LEU A 180 -4.44 3.85 6.89
C LEU A 180 -3.46 3.40 5.79
N TRP A 181 -3.94 2.65 4.80
CA TRP A 181 -3.09 1.94 3.84
C TRP A 181 -2.57 2.81 2.70
N ALA A 182 -3.43 3.65 2.10
CA ALA A 182 -3.07 4.39 0.89
C ALA A 182 -2.74 5.87 1.13
N ARG A 183 -3.18 6.46 2.24
CA ARG A 183 -3.01 7.90 2.52
C ARG A 183 -2.01 8.19 3.64
N SER A 184 -1.98 7.37 4.68
CA SER A 184 -1.02 7.51 5.77
C SER A 184 0.38 7.07 5.34
N ARG A 185 1.39 7.74 5.89
CA ARG A 185 2.81 7.47 5.65
C ARG A 185 3.57 7.56 6.98
N GLY A 186 4.65 6.79 7.09
CA GLY A 186 5.56 6.85 8.21
C GLY A 186 5.48 5.62 9.13
N LEU A 187 6.26 5.67 10.22
CA LEU A 187 6.54 4.51 11.06
C LEU A 187 5.29 3.97 11.77
N ILE A 188 4.46 4.86 12.32
CA ILE A 188 3.27 4.45 13.08
C ILE A 188 2.27 3.76 12.16
N SER A 189 1.99 4.36 10.99
CA SER A 189 1.02 3.78 10.07
C SER A 189 1.48 2.42 9.54
N SER A 190 2.75 2.22 9.22
CA SER A 190 3.25 0.92 8.78
C SER A 190 3.26 -0.13 9.89
N GLU A 191 3.48 0.25 11.15
CA GLU A 191 3.30 -0.65 12.29
C GLU A 191 1.84 -1.10 12.44
N GLU A 192 0.88 -0.17 12.30
CA GLU A 192 -0.56 -0.51 12.35
C GLU A 192 -0.98 -1.37 11.13
N MET A 193 -0.46 -1.10 9.93
CA MET A 193 -0.67 -1.95 8.76
C MET A 193 -0.17 -3.39 9.00
N ALA A 194 1.04 -3.55 9.54
CA ALA A 194 1.59 -4.87 9.85
C ALA A 194 0.76 -5.61 10.90
N LYS A 195 0.32 -4.91 11.95
CA LYS A 195 -0.56 -5.43 12.99
C LYS A 195 -1.91 -5.89 12.42
N GLU A 196 -2.52 -5.11 11.50
CA GLU A 196 -3.76 -5.51 10.83
C GLU A 196 -3.58 -6.79 10.03
N LEU A 197 -2.44 -6.99 9.34
CA LEU A 197 -2.13 -8.26 8.66
C LEU A 197 -2.01 -9.45 9.62
N VAL A 198 -1.48 -9.26 10.82
CA VAL A 198 -1.48 -10.31 11.86
C VAL A 198 -2.92 -10.67 12.25
N GLU A 199 -3.78 -9.69 12.43
CA GLU A 199 -5.19 -9.90 12.76
C GLU A 199 -5.97 -10.63 11.65
N LEU A 200 -5.71 -10.27 10.39
CA LEU A 200 -6.28 -10.95 9.22
C LEU A 200 -5.79 -12.39 9.13
N SER A 201 -4.51 -12.65 9.42
CA SER A 201 -3.93 -14.00 9.45
C SER A 201 -4.67 -14.92 10.42
N LYS A 202 -5.02 -14.40 11.61
CA LYS A 202 -5.79 -15.15 12.62
C LYS A 202 -7.20 -15.50 12.14
N LYS A 203 -7.80 -14.65 11.28
CA LYS A 203 -9.12 -14.93 10.68
C LYS A 203 -9.04 -15.99 9.58
N ASP A 204 -7.99 -15.98 8.77
CA ASP A 204 -7.76 -16.99 7.73
C ASP A 204 -7.60 -18.39 8.33
N SER A 205 -6.74 -18.54 9.35
CA SER A 205 -6.51 -19.82 10.03
C SER A 205 -7.80 -20.44 10.63
N LYS A 206 -8.80 -19.62 10.93
CA LYS A 206 -10.12 -20.09 11.39
C LYS A 206 -11.05 -20.56 10.26
N LYS A 207 -10.82 -20.12 9.02
CA LYS A 207 -11.59 -20.56 7.84
C LYS A 207 -11.09 -21.91 7.32
N ASP A 208 -9.78 -22.14 7.36
CA ASP A 208 -9.16 -23.38 6.88
C ASP A 208 -9.45 -24.58 7.81
N ASN A 209 -9.91 -24.34 9.04
CA ASN A 209 -10.28 -25.35 10.04
C ASN A 209 -11.78 -25.66 10.09
N LYS A 210 -12.59 -25.20 9.12
CA LYS A 210 -14.02 -25.49 8.96
C LYS A 210 -14.30 -26.22 7.66
#